data_37383fa3fc42596d0413fbf96b51a348
#
_entry.id   37383fa3fc42596d0413fbf96b51a348
#
_cell.length_a   1.000
_cell.length_b   1.000
_cell.length_c   1.000
_cell.angle_alpha   90.00
_cell.angle_beta   90.00
_cell.angle_gamma   90.00
#
_symmetry.space_group_name_H-M   'P 1'
#
loop_
_entity.id
_entity.type
_entity.pdbx_description
1 polymer ?
#
loop_
_entity_poly.entity_id
_entity_poly.type
_entity_poly.pdbx_seq_one_letter_code
_entity_poly.pdbx_strand_id
1 'polypeptide(L)'
;MGRALGRTLPCARIPNASCVYVGIAGRLGLALVALILLMPNAARAQTTAALPSPGKALANSGRAEPIRAWVQLCRDTPAECGVDVTERAVIALTTEVWETLVLVNREVNERIRAISDRDHWGVEDRWNLPDDGAGDCEDIQLLKRRFLIERGLPRRAMRMAVVIDEEGGGHAVMMVRTDRGDFILDNRRPNILPWTQTGYVYVKAEGQDGMEWISLGGATSPIVTAANGDDPPPARVASR
;
A
#
# COMPACT_ATOMS: atom_id res chain seq x y z
N MET A 1 56.59 26.45 37.19
CA MET A 1 57.86 25.77 36.84
C MET A 1 57.47 24.46 36.16
N GLY A 2 57.97 24.23 34.90
CA GLY A 2 57.73 22.98 34.23
C GLY A 2 57.55 23.16 32.70
N ARG A 3 58.68 23.11 32.02
CA ARG A 3 58.96 23.41 30.60
C ARG A 3 58.22 22.50 29.62
N ALA A 4 57.74 23.06 28.50
CA ALA A 4 57.43 22.40 27.26
C ALA A 4 58.69 21.97 26.52
N LEU A 5 58.74 20.75 26.01
CA LEU A 5 59.75 20.25 25.09
C LEU A 5 59.08 19.98 23.75
N GLY A 6 59.34 20.88 22.79
CA GLY A 6 59.06 20.65 21.37
C GLY A 6 60.01 19.61 20.79
N ARG A 7 59.47 18.68 20.02
CA ARG A 7 60.23 17.79 19.14
C ARG A 7 59.99 18.18 17.67
N THR A 8 61.02 18.77 17.07
CA THR A 8 61.15 18.99 15.62
C THR A 8 61.55 17.68 14.95
N LEU A 9 60.82 17.23 13.95
CA LEU A 9 61.22 16.16 13.03
C LEU A 9 61.94 16.76 11.82
N PRO A 10 62.98 16.12 11.31
CA PRO A 10 63.76 16.69 10.22
C PRO A 10 63.08 16.50 8.84
N CYS A 11 63.17 17.56 8.04
CA CYS A 11 62.77 17.57 6.62
C CYS A 11 63.76 16.74 5.79
N ALA A 12 63.28 15.66 5.14
CA ALA A 12 64.02 14.95 4.09
C ALA A 12 63.87 15.72 2.77
N ARG A 13 65.01 16.11 2.15
CA ARG A 13 65.07 16.72 0.82
C ARG A 13 64.76 15.67 -0.24
N ILE A 14 63.74 15.93 -1.06
CA ILE A 14 63.52 15.24 -2.34
C ILE A 14 63.81 16.26 -3.46
N PRO A 15 64.72 15.99 -4.39
CA PRO A 15 64.96 16.84 -5.54
C PRO A 15 63.93 16.56 -6.63
N ASN A 16 63.47 17.61 -7.30
CA ASN A 16 62.65 17.65 -8.50
C ASN A 16 61.14 17.30 -8.32
N ALA A 17 60.36 18.25 -7.84
CA ALA A 17 58.93 18.29 -8.14
C ALA A 17 58.55 19.72 -8.56
N SER A 18 58.15 19.84 -9.81
CA SER A 18 57.55 21.05 -10.38
C SER A 18 56.26 21.39 -9.63
N CYS A 19 56.18 22.58 -9.04
CA CYS A 19 54.95 23.09 -8.44
C CYS A 19 53.92 23.33 -9.54
N VAL A 20 52.92 22.46 -9.60
CA VAL A 20 51.71 22.72 -10.38
C VAL A 20 50.73 23.48 -9.45
N TYR A 21 50.55 24.75 -9.75
CA TYR A 21 49.48 25.55 -9.15
C TYR A 21 48.11 25.01 -9.62
N VAL A 22 47.46 24.15 -8.85
CA VAL A 22 46.04 23.81 -9.05
C VAL A 22 45.22 24.87 -8.34
N GLY A 23 44.65 25.75 -9.12
CA GLY A 23 43.82 26.86 -8.62
C GLY A 23 42.66 26.40 -7.77
N ILE A 24 42.39 27.11 -6.69
CA ILE A 24 41.34 26.90 -5.70
C ILE A 24 39.90 26.90 -6.31
N ALA A 25 39.74 27.36 -7.55
CA ALA A 25 38.43 27.40 -8.25
C ALA A 25 37.85 26.03 -8.59
N GLY A 26 38.67 24.95 -8.73
CA GLY A 26 38.18 23.61 -9.08
C GLY A 26 37.56 22.83 -7.92
N ARG A 27 37.85 23.19 -6.67
CA ARG A 27 37.33 22.43 -5.49
C ARG A 27 35.94 22.89 -5.01
N LEU A 28 35.56 24.14 -5.27
CA LEU A 28 34.24 24.65 -4.92
C LEU A 28 33.16 24.12 -5.87
N GLY A 29 33.44 23.89 -7.15
CA GLY A 29 32.48 23.37 -8.12
C GLY A 29 32.12 21.89 -7.88
N LEU A 30 33.08 21.06 -7.46
CA LEU A 30 32.83 19.64 -7.14
C LEU A 30 32.02 19.45 -5.83
N ALA A 31 32.21 20.34 -4.84
CA ALA A 31 31.47 20.29 -3.59
C ALA A 31 30.00 20.69 -3.78
N LEU A 32 29.70 21.62 -4.69
CA LEU A 32 28.31 22.03 -4.98
C LEU A 32 27.54 20.94 -5.77
N VAL A 33 28.19 20.25 -6.70
CA VAL A 33 27.55 19.14 -7.46
C VAL A 33 27.31 17.94 -6.55
N ALA A 34 28.22 17.63 -5.62
CA ALA A 34 28.03 16.55 -4.65
C ALA A 34 26.89 16.84 -3.65
N LEU A 35 26.66 18.11 -3.30
CA LEU A 35 25.60 18.51 -2.39
C LEU A 35 24.20 18.40 -3.04
N ILE A 36 24.09 18.62 -4.34
CA ILE A 36 22.83 18.49 -5.09
C ILE A 36 22.44 17.01 -5.25
N LEU A 37 23.40 16.10 -5.35
CA LEU A 37 23.14 14.66 -5.46
C LEU A 37 22.76 13.98 -4.14
N LEU A 38 22.94 14.67 -2.99
CA LEU A 38 22.57 14.20 -1.65
C LEU A 38 21.23 14.76 -1.16
N MET A 39 20.47 15.47 -2.01
CA MET A 39 19.11 15.88 -1.65
C MET A 39 18.27 14.61 -1.47
N PRO A 40 17.75 14.29 -0.26
CA PRO A 40 16.84 13.18 -0.11
C PRO A 40 15.66 13.45 -1.04
N ASN A 41 15.27 12.46 -1.82
CA ASN A 41 13.98 12.48 -2.50
C ASN A 41 12.92 12.64 -1.42
N ALA A 42 12.53 13.88 -1.13
CA ALA A 42 11.40 14.15 -0.27
C ALA A 42 10.20 13.48 -0.94
N ALA A 43 9.79 12.32 -0.43
CA ALA A 43 8.56 11.68 -0.83
C ALA A 43 7.48 12.77 -0.74
N ARG A 44 6.88 13.13 -1.87
CA ARG A 44 5.83 14.14 -1.90
C ARG A 44 4.65 13.59 -1.11
N ALA A 45 4.50 14.07 0.12
CA ALA A 45 3.33 13.75 0.92
C ALA A 45 2.08 14.18 0.15
N GLN A 46 1.06 13.33 0.13
CA GLN A 46 -0.21 13.66 -0.48
C GLN A 46 -0.77 14.90 0.22
N THR A 47 -1.07 15.95 -0.57
CA THR A 47 -1.72 17.14 -0.02
C THR A 47 -3.17 16.84 0.34
N THR A 48 -3.60 17.25 1.52
CA THR A 48 -5.00 17.18 1.96
C THR A 48 -5.71 18.52 1.78
N ALA A 49 -5.00 19.57 1.36
CA ALA A 49 -5.54 20.92 1.24
C ALA A 49 -6.66 21.07 0.18
N ALA A 50 -6.77 20.11 -0.76
CA ALA A 50 -7.83 20.10 -1.75
C ALA A 50 -8.41 18.69 -1.89
N LEU A 51 -9.74 18.63 -1.99
CA LEU A 51 -10.43 17.38 -2.27
C LEU A 51 -10.09 16.87 -3.68
N PRO A 52 -9.97 15.54 -3.89
CA PRO A 52 -9.80 14.98 -5.22
C PRO A 52 -11.00 15.34 -6.13
N SER A 53 -10.73 15.44 -7.42
CA SER A 53 -11.79 15.69 -8.42
C SER A 53 -12.84 14.56 -8.38
N PRO A 54 -14.12 14.89 -8.61
CA PRO A 54 -15.16 13.88 -8.73
C PRO A 54 -14.84 12.84 -9.81
N GLY A 55 -15.06 11.58 -9.51
CA GLY A 55 -14.88 10.44 -10.38
C GLY A 55 -16.11 9.55 -10.41
N LYS A 56 -16.00 8.42 -11.11
CA LYS A 56 -17.08 7.43 -11.18
C LYS A 56 -16.89 6.37 -10.09
N ALA A 57 -17.99 5.87 -9.55
CA ALA A 57 -17.98 4.66 -8.76
C ALA A 57 -17.75 3.45 -9.67
N LEU A 58 -17.05 2.43 -9.16
CA LEU A 58 -16.89 1.16 -9.87
C LEU A 58 -18.20 0.39 -9.87
N ALA A 59 -18.63 -0.06 -11.04
CA ALA A 59 -19.89 -0.76 -11.19
C ALA A 59 -19.79 -2.23 -10.75
N ASN A 60 -20.88 -2.73 -10.20
CA ASN A 60 -21.02 -4.16 -9.90
C ASN A 60 -21.39 -4.92 -11.19
N SER A 61 -20.76 -6.09 -11.41
CA SER A 61 -20.96 -6.92 -12.60
C SER A 61 -21.65 -8.25 -12.29
N GLY A 62 -22.24 -8.41 -11.09
CA GLY A 62 -22.92 -9.61 -10.66
C GLY A 62 -22.38 -10.16 -9.33
N ARG A 63 -22.73 -11.40 -9.00
CA ARG A 63 -22.24 -12.08 -7.80
C ARG A 63 -20.86 -12.69 -8.07
N ALA A 64 -20.08 -12.85 -7.00
CA ALA A 64 -18.81 -13.56 -7.00
C ALA A 64 -18.74 -14.49 -5.79
N GLU A 65 -17.95 -15.56 -5.90
CA GLU A 65 -17.65 -16.42 -4.76
C GLU A 65 -16.71 -15.70 -3.79
N PRO A 66 -16.95 -15.82 -2.48
CA PRO A 66 -16.07 -15.26 -1.45
C PRO A 66 -14.71 -15.97 -1.43
N ILE A 67 -13.71 -15.32 -0.86
CA ILE A 67 -12.40 -15.92 -0.60
C ILE A 67 -12.52 -16.86 0.60
N ARG A 68 -11.87 -18.04 0.55
CA ARG A 68 -11.93 -19.01 1.65
C ARG A 68 -11.39 -18.46 2.96
N ALA A 69 -10.24 -17.78 2.92
CA ALA A 69 -9.63 -17.20 4.10
C ALA A 69 -10.53 -16.08 4.70
N TRP A 70 -11.19 -15.29 3.87
CA TRP A 70 -12.21 -14.34 4.35
C TRP A 70 -13.40 -15.05 5.01
N VAL A 71 -13.88 -16.16 4.45
CA VAL A 71 -14.95 -16.97 5.08
C VAL A 71 -14.52 -17.49 6.44
N GLN A 72 -13.25 -17.89 6.57
CA GLN A 72 -12.68 -18.34 7.85
C GLN A 72 -12.59 -17.17 8.83
N LEU A 73 -12.07 -16.00 8.42
CA LEU A 73 -12.08 -14.78 9.23
C LEU A 73 -13.48 -14.47 9.79
N CYS A 74 -14.53 -14.56 8.93
CA CYS A 74 -15.90 -14.28 9.34
C CYS A 74 -16.46 -15.27 10.36
N ARG A 75 -15.99 -16.52 10.36
CA ARG A 75 -16.33 -17.52 11.39
C ARG A 75 -15.63 -17.23 12.71
N ASP A 76 -14.36 -16.85 12.64
CA ASP A 76 -13.53 -16.63 13.83
C ASP A 76 -13.79 -15.25 14.45
N THR A 77 -14.06 -14.24 13.61
CA THR A 77 -14.27 -12.85 14.01
C THR A 77 -15.47 -12.26 13.25
N PRO A 78 -16.72 -12.65 13.58
CA PRO A 78 -17.92 -12.22 12.83
C PRO A 78 -18.08 -10.69 12.73
N ALA A 79 -17.59 -9.95 13.72
CA ALA A 79 -17.66 -8.50 13.74
C ALA A 79 -16.92 -7.83 12.57
N GLU A 80 -15.89 -8.47 12.02
CA GLU A 80 -15.15 -7.92 10.87
C GLU A 80 -15.94 -8.01 9.55
N CYS A 81 -16.91 -8.91 9.47
CA CYS A 81 -17.66 -9.19 8.25
C CYS A 81 -19.08 -8.63 8.23
N GLY A 82 -19.65 -8.39 9.40
CA GLY A 82 -21.02 -7.89 9.52
C GLY A 82 -21.20 -6.55 8.82
N VAL A 83 -22.30 -6.40 8.07
CA VAL A 83 -22.70 -5.15 7.40
C VAL A 83 -23.99 -4.66 8.01
N ASP A 84 -23.98 -3.52 8.65
CA ASP A 84 -25.20 -2.83 9.06
C ASP A 84 -25.77 -2.06 7.86
N VAL A 85 -26.85 -2.56 7.30
CA VAL A 85 -27.51 -1.96 6.13
C VAL A 85 -28.18 -0.61 6.45
N THR A 86 -28.28 -0.22 7.71
CA THR A 86 -28.76 1.11 8.12
C THR A 86 -27.69 2.18 8.01
N GLU A 87 -26.40 1.79 7.98
CA GLU A 87 -25.30 2.69 7.72
C GLU A 87 -25.32 3.24 6.29
N ARG A 88 -24.69 4.38 6.09
CA ARG A 88 -24.53 4.96 4.75
C ARG A 88 -23.65 4.08 3.88
N ALA A 89 -24.15 3.73 2.68
CA ALA A 89 -23.37 3.01 1.67
C ALA A 89 -22.38 3.90 0.90
N VAL A 90 -22.50 5.23 1.05
CA VAL A 90 -21.68 6.25 0.37
C VAL A 90 -21.29 7.32 1.40
N ILE A 91 -20.01 7.62 1.49
CA ILE A 91 -19.47 8.65 2.37
C ILE A 91 -19.53 10.00 1.63
N ALA A 92 -20.04 11.05 2.29
CA ALA A 92 -19.84 12.42 1.84
C ALA A 92 -18.37 12.80 2.07
N LEU A 93 -17.61 13.01 1.00
CA LEU A 93 -16.17 13.29 1.08
C LEU A 93 -15.94 14.76 1.40
N THR A 94 -15.84 15.07 2.69
CA THR A 94 -15.39 16.38 3.17
C THR A 94 -13.88 16.43 3.31
N THR A 95 -13.32 17.62 3.56
CA THR A 95 -11.89 17.79 3.82
C THR A 95 -11.45 16.96 5.02
N GLU A 96 -12.21 16.95 6.11
CA GLU A 96 -11.93 16.22 7.34
C GLU A 96 -11.95 14.71 7.12
N VAL A 97 -12.89 14.22 6.32
CA VAL A 97 -12.94 12.80 5.94
C VAL A 97 -11.72 12.44 5.08
N TRP A 98 -11.38 13.28 4.11
CA TRP A 98 -10.21 13.05 3.26
C TRP A 98 -8.91 13.01 4.07
N GLU A 99 -8.72 13.96 4.98
CA GLU A 99 -7.59 13.98 5.90
C GLU A 99 -7.52 12.73 6.76
N THR A 100 -8.67 12.26 7.26
CA THR A 100 -8.77 11.03 8.05
C THR A 100 -8.35 9.81 7.23
N LEU A 101 -8.82 9.68 5.99
CA LEU A 101 -8.43 8.59 5.10
C LEU A 101 -6.92 8.59 4.82
N VAL A 102 -6.35 9.76 4.49
CA VAL A 102 -4.92 9.92 4.22
C VAL A 102 -4.08 9.60 5.46
N LEU A 103 -4.49 10.10 6.63
CA LEU A 103 -3.81 9.85 7.89
C LEU A 103 -3.78 8.35 8.21
N VAL A 104 -4.93 7.68 8.19
CA VAL A 104 -5.01 6.25 8.51
C VAL A 104 -4.25 5.40 7.49
N ASN A 105 -4.36 5.70 6.19
CA ASN A 105 -3.60 4.97 5.18
C ASN A 105 -2.09 5.04 5.44
N ARG A 106 -1.58 6.23 5.73
CA ARG A 106 -0.16 6.43 6.03
C ARG A 106 0.25 5.77 7.36
N GLU A 107 -0.49 6.03 8.45
CA GLU A 107 -0.20 5.51 9.78
C GLU A 107 -0.08 3.98 9.77
N VAL A 108 -1.04 3.29 9.16
CA VAL A 108 -1.04 1.83 9.11
C VAL A 108 0.07 1.30 8.21
N ASN A 109 0.31 1.91 7.04
CA ASN A 109 1.39 1.51 6.14
C ASN A 109 2.78 1.66 6.79
N GLU A 110 2.98 2.69 7.61
CA GLU A 110 4.25 2.92 8.32
C GLU A 110 4.43 2.00 9.52
N ARG A 111 3.31 1.60 10.16
CA ARG A 111 3.32 0.84 11.42
C ARG A 111 3.45 -0.65 11.22
N ILE A 112 2.82 -1.22 10.19
CA ILE A 112 2.75 -2.66 10.00
C ILE A 112 3.86 -3.13 9.06
N ARG A 113 4.64 -4.10 9.52
CA ARG A 113 5.67 -4.75 8.71
C ARG A 113 5.00 -5.70 7.72
N ALA A 114 5.15 -5.43 6.42
CA ALA A 114 4.62 -6.30 5.39
C ALA A 114 5.37 -7.65 5.37
N ILE A 115 4.62 -8.74 5.51
CA ILE A 115 5.12 -10.12 5.47
C ILE A 115 4.00 -11.01 4.93
N SER A 116 4.35 -11.94 4.03
CA SER A 116 3.37 -12.89 3.51
C SER A 116 2.91 -13.88 4.58
N ASP A 117 1.71 -14.41 4.45
CA ASP A 117 1.18 -15.46 5.31
C ASP A 117 2.06 -16.71 5.32
N ARG A 118 2.66 -17.04 4.18
CA ARG A 118 3.60 -18.17 4.07
C ARG A 118 4.81 -17.97 4.98
N ASP A 119 5.38 -16.77 5.01
CA ASP A 119 6.57 -16.46 5.82
C ASP A 119 6.21 -16.21 7.29
N HIS A 120 4.98 -15.76 7.56
CA HIS A 120 4.51 -15.42 8.89
C HIS A 120 3.92 -16.63 9.64
N TRP A 121 3.03 -17.36 8.97
CA TRP A 121 2.23 -18.44 9.56
C TRP A 121 2.49 -19.83 8.95
N GLY A 122 3.23 -19.90 7.82
CA GLY A 122 3.46 -21.14 7.08
C GLY A 122 2.24 -21.65 6.30
N VAL A 123 1.26 -20.76 6.05
CA VAL A 123 0.04 -21.06 5.28
C VAL A 123 -0.05 -20.19 4.03
N GLU A 124 -0.92 -20.54 3.09
CA GLU A 124 -1.00 -19.82 1.81
C GLU A 124 -1.75 -18.48 1.92
N ASP A 125 -2.82 -18.43 2.71
CA ASP A 125 -3.75 -17.30 2.78
C ASP A 125 -4.53 -17.36 4.11
N ARG A 126 -4.36 -16.37 4.96
CA ARG A 126 -4.99 -16.27 6.27
C ARG A 126 -5.31 -14.82 6.63
N TRP A 127 -6.55 -14.46 6.50
CA TRP A 127 -7.03 -13.14 6.87
C TRP A 127 -7.15 -12.98 8.38
N ASN A 128 -6.40 -12.07 8.95
CA ASN A 128 -6.47 -11.71 10.37
C ASN A 128 -6.10 -10.24 10.60
N LEU A 129 -6.32 -9.75 11.81
CA LEU A 129 -5.80 -8.44 12.18
C LEU A 129 -4.32 -8.59 12.57
N PRO A 130 -3.46 -7.68 12.11
CA PRO A 130 -2.03 -7.71 12.38
C PRO A 130 -1.70 -7.17 13.78
N ASP A 131 -2.24 -7.84 14.83
CA ASP A 131 -2.13 -7.41 16.23
C ASP A 131 -0.69 -7.51 16.76
N ASP A 132 0.16 -8.31 16.13
CA ASP A 132 1.59 -8.46 16.43
C ASP A 132 2.49 -7.47 15.65
N GLY A 133 1.86 -6.58 14.84
CA GLY A 133 2.55 -5.56 14.05
C GLY A 133 3.09 -6.05 12.70
N ALA A 134 2.65 -7.23 12.23
CA ALA A 134 3.05 -7.79 10.94
C ALA A 134 1.84 -8.42 10.24
N GLY A 135 1.82 -8.38 8.90
CA GLY A 135 0.75 -8.96 8.08
C GLY A 135 0.92 -8.60 6.61
N ASP A 136 0.11 -9.18 5.75
CA ASP A 136 0.17 -8.87 4.33
C ASP A 136 -0.92 -7.90 3.85
N CYS A 137 -1.31 -7.95 2.58
CA CYS A 137 -2.13 -6.89 2.01
C CYS A 137 -3.51 -6.80 2.66
N GLU A 138 -4.20 -7.91 2.86
CA GLU A 138 -5.55 -7.92 3.43
C GLU A 138 -5.57 -7.60 4.92
N ASP A 139 -4.61 -8.09 5.69
CA ASP A 139 -4.46 -7.81 7.12
C ASP A 139 -4.31 -6.31 7.38
N ILE A 140 -3.45 -5.67 6.59
CA ILE A 140 -3.22 -4.24 6.64
C ILE A 140 -4.50 -3.46 6.30
N GLN A 141 -5.28 -3.92 5.29
CA GLN A 141 -6.53 -3.26 4.94
C GLN A 141 -7.62 -3.47 6.01
N LEU A 142 -7.68 -4.64 6.64
CA LEU A 142 -8.58 -4.89 7.78
C LEU A 142 -8.30 -3.91 8.92
N LEU A 143 -7.04 -3.69 9.26
CA LEU A 143 -6.64 -2.73 10.30
C LEU A 143 -7.00 -1.28 9.92
N LYS A 144 -6.78 -0.87 8.67
CA LYS A 144 -7.22 0.45 8.20
C LYS A 144 -8.72 0.62 8.34
N ARG A 145 -9.51 -0.39 7.94
CA ARG A 145 -10.96 -0.37 8.09
C ARG A 145 -11.39 -0.21 9.55
N ARG A 146 -10.78 -0.97 10.46
CA ARG A 146 -11.03 -0.86 11.91
C ARG A 146 -10.78 0.56 12.41
N PHE A 147 -9.63 1.15 12.08
CA PHE A 147 -9.29 2.50 12.51
C PHE A 147 -10.22 3.58 11.93
N LEU A 148 -10.74 3.37 10.72
CA LEU A 148 -11.70 4.30 10.12
C LEU A 148 -13.09 4.17 10.76
N ILE A 149 -13.52 2.95 11.12
CA ILE A 149 -14.76 2.71 11.87
C ILE A 149 -14.69 3.37 13.25
N GLU A 150 -13.57 3.23 13.96
CA GLU A 150 -13.33 3.89 15.26
C GLU A 150 -13.40 5.42 15.16
N ARG A 151 -13.12 5.98 13.99
CA ARG A 151 -13.26 7.41 13.68
C ARG A 151 -14.63 7.79 13.12
N GLY A 152 -15.60 6.88 13.19
CA GLY A 152 -17.00 7.12 12.84
C GLY A 152 -17.34 6.99 11.35
N LEU A 153 -16.46 6.44 10.51
CA LEU A 153 -16.78 6.17 9.12
C LEU A 153 -17.63 4.88 9.01
N PRO A 154 -18.64 4.85 8.14
CA PRO A 154 -19.52 3.69 8.01
C PRO A 154 -18.78 2.51 7.36
N ARG A 155 -18.80 1.35 8.04
CA ARG A 155 -18.20 0.10 7.52
C ARG A 155 -18.77 -0.26 6.16
N ARG A 156 -20.08 -0.02 5.95
CA ARG A 156 -20.81 -0.30 4.70
C ARG A 156 -20.20 0.34 3.46
N ALA A 157 -19.57 1.50 3.60
CA ALA A 157 -18.90 2.20 2.49
C ALA A 157 -17.46 1.74 2.25
N MET A 158 -16.91 0.87 3.12
CA MET A 158 -15.52 0.42 3.08
C MET A 158 -15.47 -1.08 2.80
N ARG A 159 -15.03 -1.45 1.59
CA ARG A 159 -15.07 -2.82 1.08
C ARG A 159 -13.68 -3.34 0.79
N MET A 160 -13.40 -4.56 1.18
CA MET A 160 -12.23 -5.28 0.69
C MET A 160 -12.43 -5.61 -0.78
N ALA A 161 -11.43 -5.35 -1.59
CA ALA A 161 -11.44 -5.64 -3.02
C ALA A 161 -10.20 -6.44 -3.41
N VAL A 162 -10.42 -7.47 -4.24
CA VAL A 162 -9.36 -8.25 -4.87
C VAL A 162 -9.10 -7.70 -6.25
N VAL A 163 -7.84 -7.45 -6.51
CA VAL A 163 -7.36 -6.91 -7.78
C VAL A 163 -6.20 -7.76 -8.32
N ILE A 164 -5.93 -7.61 -9.60
CA ILE A 164 -4.67 -8.02 -10.22
C ILE A 164 -3.86 -6.75 -10.38
N ASP A 165 -2.65 -6.75 -9.83
CA ASP A 165 -1.73 -5.63 -9.93
C ASP A 165 -1.06 -5.50 -11.30
N GLU A 166 -0.22 -4.50 -11.48
CA GLU A 166 0.46 -4.22 -12.75
C GLU A 166 1.46 -5.31 -13.16
N GLU A 167 1.88 -6.16 -12.20
CA GLU A 167 2.81 -7.29 -12.41
C GLU A 167 2.06 -8.60 -12.67
N GLY A 168 0.71 -8.57 -12.62
CA GLY A 168 -0.16 -9.75 -12.80
C GLY A 168 -0.36 -10.55 -11.52
N GLY A 169 0.08 -10.05 -10.37
CA GLY A 169 -0.09 -10.67 -9.06
C GLY A 169 -1.46 -10.38 -8.45
N GLY A 170 -1.96 -11.32 -7.64
CA GLY A 170 -3.12 -11.07 -6.78
C GLY A 170 -2.78 -10.09 -5.67
N HIS A 171 -3.74 -9.17 -5.38
CA HIS A 171 -3.56 -8.17 -4.34
C HIS A 171 -4.89 -7.78 -3.71
N ALA A 172 -4.90 -7.48 -2.41
CA ALA A 172 -6.06 -6.98 -1.70
C ALA A 172 -5.89 -5.49 -1.37
N VAL A 173 -6.93 -4.72 -1.66
CA VAL A 173 -6.98 -3.29 -1.35
C VAL A 173 -8.29 -2.93 -0.66
N MET A 174 -8.33 -1.82 0.06
CA MET A 174 -9.58 -1.29 0.58
C MET A 174 -10.15 -0.23 -0.35
N MET A 175 -11.37 -0.45 -0.81
CA MET A 175 -12.15 0.48 -1.62
C MET A 175 -13.12 1.26 -0.73
N VAL A 176 -13.00 2.57 -0.73
CA VAL A 176 -13.88 3.50 0.00
C VAL A 176 -14.81 4.18 -0.99
N ARG A 177 -16.12 3.92 -0.85
CA ARG A 177 -17.15 4.53 -1.69
C ARG A 177 -17.54 5.90 -1.17
N THR A 178 -17.41 6.91 -2.02
CA THR A 178 -17.74 8.30 -1.70
C THR A 178 -18.66 8.91 -2.75
N ASP A 179 -19.23 10.08 -2.45
CA ASP A 179 -19.99 10.90 -3.39
C ASP A 179 -19.13 11.49 -4.53
N ARG A 180 -17.79 11.32 -4.43
CA ARG A 180 -16.81 11.69 -5.46
C ARG A 180 -16.22 10.48 -6.20
N GLY A 181 -16.82 9.28 -6.07
CA GLY A 181 -16.34 8.02 -6.64
C GLY A 181 -15.66 7.11 -5.63
N ASP A 182 -15.09 6.03 -6.12
CA ASP A 182 -14.38 5.05 -5.29
C ASP A 182 -12.88 5.36 -5.21
N PHE A 183 -12.37 5.43 -3.99
CA PHE A 183 -10.96 5.67 -3.68
C PHE A 183 -10.33 4.43 -3.07
N ILE A 184 -9.05 4.20 -3.38
CA ILE A 184 -8.31 3.00 -3.00
C ILE A 184 -7.25 3.34 -1.96
N LEU A 185 -7.35 2.68 -0.80
CA LEU A 185 -6.29 2.63 0.19
C LEU A 185 -5.49 1.36 -0.03
N ASP A 186 -4.18 1.51 -0.09
CA ASP A 186 -3.26 0.46 -0.49
C ASP A 186 -2.02 0.47 0.41
N ASN A 187 -1.48 -0.70 0.76
CA ASN A 187 -0.25 -0.80 1.54
C ASN A 187 1.02 -0.64 0.69
N ARG A 188 0.92 -0.83 -0.61
CA ARG A 188 2.02 -0.64 -1.55
C ARG A 188 2.16 0.80 -2.04
N ARG A 189 1.16 1.66 -1.78
CA ARG A 189 1.11 3.06 -2.24
C ARG A 189 0.84 4.01 -1.09
N PRO A 190 1.68 5.04 -0.90
CA PRO A 190 1.45 6.02 0.15
C PRO A 190 0.22 6.91 -0.14
N ASN A 191 -0.09 7.13 -1.41
CA ASN A 191 -1.17 7.97 -1.86
C ASN A 191 -2.45 7.19 -2.09
N ILE A 192 -3.57 7.75 -1.64
CA ILE A 192 -4.91 7.27 -1.99
C ILE A 192 -5.23 7.75 -3.41
N LEU A 193 -5.65 6.83 -4.27
CA LEU A 193 -5.96 7.10 -5.65
C LEU A 193 -7.43 6.78 -5.97
N PRO A 194 -8.06 7.49 -6.92
CA PRO A 194 -9.28 6.99 -7.56
C PRO A 194 -9.00 5.62 -8.18
N TRP A 195 -9.97 4.70 -8.12
CA TRP A 195 -9.80 3.35 -8.68
C TRP A 195 -9.33 3.34 -10.14
N THR A 196 -9.73 4.33 -10.93
CA THR A 196 -9.34 4.49 -12.35
C THR A 196 -7.88 4.86 -12.58
N GLN A 197 -7.16 5.21 -11.52
CA GLN A 197 -5.76 5.68 -11.59
C GLN A 197 -4.78 4.69 -10.94
N THR A 198 -5.26 3.55 -10.47
CA THR A 198 -4.40 2.54 -9.82
C THR A 198 -3.63 1.67 -10.81
N GLY A 199 -4.11 1.52 -12.04
CA GLY A 199 -3.58 0.56 -13.00
C GLY A 199 -4.02 -0.89 -12.74
N TYR A 200 -4.83 -1.14 -11.72
CA TYR A 200 -5.27 -2.48 -11.32
C TYR A 200 -6.46 -2.99 -12.13
N VAL A 201 -6.52 -4.32 -12.31
CA VAL A 201 -7.71 -5.01 -12.80
C VAL A 201 -8.55 -5.44 -11.60
N TYR A 202 -9.76 -4.90 -11.47
CA TYR A 202 -10.66 -5.17 -10.35
C TYR A 202 -11.45 -6.43 -10.59
N VAL A 203 -11.24 -7.46 -9.75
CA VAL A 203 -11.85 -8.78 -9.92
C VAL A 203 -13.16 -8.89 -9.15
N LYS A 204 -13.11 -8.70 -7.84
CA LYS A 204 -14.27 -8.82 -6.95
C LYS A 204 -14.10 -8.00 -5.68
N ALA A 205 -15.19 -7.72 -4.99
CA ALA A 205 -15.17 -7.05 -3.70
C ALA A 205 -16.29 -7.56 -2.78
N GLU A 206 -16.17 -7.27 -1.48
CA GLU A 206 -17.28 -7.39 -0.54
C GLU A 206 -18.48 -6.58 -1.04
N GLY A 207 -19.71 -7.10 -0.81
CA GLY A 207 -20.94 -6.38 -1.04
C GLY A 207 -21.16 -5.25 0.00
N GLN A 208 -22.24 -4.49 -0.21
CA GLN A 208 -22.64 -3.42 0.71
C GLN A 208 -23.95 -3.73 1.45
N ASP A 209 -24.62 -4.82 1.07
CA ASP A 209 -25.94 -5.16 1.58
C ASP A 209 -25.99 -6.46 2.39
N GLY A 210 -24.81 -7.03 2.64
CA GLY A 210 -24.65 -8.27 3.40
C GLY A 210 -23.23 -8.83 3.28
N MET A 211 -23.10 -10.12 3.55
CA MET A 211 -21.82 -10.85 3.49
C MET A 211 -21.53 -11.45 2.11
N GLU A 212 -22.25 -11.03 1.08
CA GLU A 212 -21.99 -11.47 -0.29
C GLU A 212 -20.74 -10.81 -0.87
N TRP A 213 -20.16 -11.46 -1.86
CA TRP A 213 -19.14 -10.88 -2.73
C TRP A 213 -19.73 -10.58 -4.11
N ILE A 214 -19.23 -9.52 -4.71
CA ILE A 214 -19.66 -9.05 -6.03
C ILE A 214 -18.50 -9.07 -7.01
N SER A 215 -18.79 -9.42 -8.26
CA SER A 215 -17.86 -9.31 -9.37
C SER A 215 -17.72 -7.84 -9.79
N LEU A 216 -16.50 -7.44 -10.12
CA LEU A 216 -16.17 -6.10 -10.63
C LEU A 216 -15.83 -6.13 -12.13
N GLY A 217 -16.05 -7.30 -12.80
CA GLY A 217 -15.91 -7.45 -14.25
C GLY A 217 -14.48 -7.69 -14.73
N GLY A 218 -13.48 -7.68 -13.86
CA GLY A 218 -12.10 -8.01 -14.22
C GLY A 218 -11.90 -9.49 -14.47
N ALA A 219 -10.88 -9.83 -15.28
CA ALA A 219 -10.49 -11.21 -15.54
C ALA A 219 -10.00 -11.89 -14.24
N THR A 220 -10.31 -13.17 -14.08
CA THR A 220 -9.73 -13.98 -13.01
C THR A 220 -8.26 -14.27 -13.30
N SER A 221 -7.36 -13.93 -12.38
CA SER A 221 -5.98 -14.37 -12.42
C SER A 221 -5.89 -15.83 -11.97
N PRO A 222 -4.99 -16.66 -12.55
CA PRO A 222 -4.70 -17.99 -12.03
C PRO A 222 -4.33 -18.01 -10.55
N ILE A 223 -3.65 -16.97 -10.05
CA ILE A 223 -3.27 -16.83 -8.64
C ILE A 223 -4.52 -16.60 -7.78
N VAL A 224 -5.45 -15.76 -8.22
CA VAL A 224 -6.71 -15.49 -7.49
C VAL A 224 -7.62 -16.73 -7.51
N THR A 225 -7.60 -17.55 -8.58
CA THR A 225 -8.34 -18.82 -8.66
C THR A 225 -7.70 -19.91 -7.83
N ALA A 226 -6.37 -19.96 -7.73
CA ALA A 226 -5.66 -20.92 -6.86
C ALA A 226 -6.01 -20.70 -5.38
N ALA A 227 -6.05 -19.45 -4.93
CA ALA A 227 -6.51 -19.10 -3.57
C ALA A 227 -7.98 -19.49 -3.31
N ASN A 228 -8.81 -19.60 -4.36
CA ASN A 228 -10.20 -20.04 -4.26
C ASN A 228 -10.42 -21.56 -4.47
N GLY A 229 -9.35 -22.30 -4.81
CA GLY A 229 -9.43 -23.76 -5.03
C GLY A 229 -10.16 -24.23 -6.28
N ASP A 230 -10.40 -23.33 -7.24
CA ASP A 230 -10.93 -23.64 -8.56
C ASP A 230 -9.77 -23.71 -9.56
N ASP A 231 -9.01 -24.81 -9.52
CA ASP A 231 -8.14 -25.16 -10.64
C ASP A 231 -9.02 -25.47 -11.85
N PRO A 232 -8.92 -24.72 -12.96
CA PRO A 232 -9.56 -25.14 -14.20
C PRO A 232 -8.93 -26.48 -14.61
N PRO A 233 -9.71 -27.45 -15.09
CA PRO A 233 -9.17 -28.73 -15.53
C PRO A 233 -8.10 -28.47 -16.60
N PRO A 234 -6.95 -29.18 -16.57
CA PRO A 234 -5.88 -28.96 -17.52
C PRO A 234 -6.42 -29.10 -18.96
N ALA A 235 -6.14 -28.08 -19.77
CA ALA A 235 -6.51 -28.06 -21.16
C ALA A 235 -6.01 -29.36 -21.84
N ARG A 236 -6.91 -30.18 -22.33
CA ARG A 236 -6.54 -31.38 -23.10
C ARG A 236 -5.77 -30.92 -24.34
N VAL A 237 -4.47 -31.14 -24.32
CA VAL A 237 -3.65 -31.01 -25.53
C VAL A 237 -4.18 -32.05 -26.52
N ALA A 238 -4.90 -31.61 -27.55
CA ALA A 238 -5.28 -32.47 -28.66
C ALA A 238 -4.01 -32.85 -29.40
N SER A 239 -3.59 -34.10 -29.25
CA SER A 239 -2.55 -34.70 -30.08
C SER A 239 -3.09 -34.80 -31.52
N ARG A 240 -2.42 -34.11 -32.44
CA ARG A 240 -2.44 -34.39 -33.87
C ARG A 240 -1.11 -34.99 -34.27
#